data_b42f6ca6aa3731ccf4269c64a33c097d
#
_entry.id   b42f6ca6aa3731ccf4269c64a33c097d
#
_cell.length_a   1.000
_cell.length_b   1.000
_cell.length_c   1.000
_cell.angle_alpha   90.00
_cell.angle_beta   90.00
_cell.angle_gamma   90.00
#
_symmetry.space_group_name_H-M   'P 1'
#
loop_
_entity.id
_entity.type
_entity.pdbx_description
1 polymer ?
#
loop_
_entity_poly.entity_id
_entity_poly.type
_entity_poly.pdbx_seq_one_letter_code
_entity_poly.pdbx_strand_id
1 'polypeptide(L)'
;MKITGIQFYNKKKTKVKGKATNFWTKGLLAICFCCAAVVAAYAGDEYNGRIKGKVITYDGQPAAWVTVQIKNTSIVTLTDEDGFFILKNIKPGQYTISISYTGLQTQEKQITVGEDGTAELNVTFQETAKQLNEIVIEGRRSPNLQPVSVGKLPVAPMDLPQSIAVIGQTVIRNQQAQRLSDVIRNVNGVYLSTTRASTQETFSARGYRFSNDNMYKNGARVNSGTMPEISSLEKVEVLKGSAAILYGSVAPGGIVNMITKQPKFEFGGEVSMRAGSYDLYKPAFDVYGPVSSKIAVRLNGTYENAGSYRDEVHSERYYINPSVLFNLNKKTSLLVQADYLNHAFTPDFGIGSLDNTIISDVPRSTFQGVSWQYNKASQATATATLKHQFSSAWNFNLTGSYQSYKRDYYSTERIQAAANGDWVRPLNKIESNENYYLGQADITGKFKTGGVDHTVLAGVDADKYFTTSYTFNNPKTYDTINILDHSKYTQRTDIPDAVKITRVQTPVNRFGAYVQDLISISNQLKLLAGVRWSYQNSQAAQTTYLAKDST
;
A
#
# COMPACT_ATOMS: atom_id res chain seq x y z
N MET A 1 18.46 0.18 54.34
CA MET A 1 18.42 -0.26 52.98
C MET A 1 17.60 -1.53 52.90
N LYS A 2 16.29 -1.42 52.73
CA LYS A 2 15.33 -2.52 52.68
C LYS A 2 14.46 -2.31 51.44
N ILE A 3 14.50 -3.27 50.56
CA ILE A 3 13.64 -3.37 49.38
C ILE A 3 12.30 -3.95 49.84
N THR A 4 11.21 -3.24 49.64
CA THR A 4 9.86 -3.72 50.00
C THR A 4 9.00 -3.74 48.75
N GLY A 5 8.61 -4.90 48.34
CA GLY A 5 7.37 -5.50 47.87
C GLY A 5 6.48 -4.69 46.89
N ILE A 6 6.47 -5.19 45.64
CA ILE A 6 5.43 -4.82 44.65
C ILE A 6 4.19 -5.67 44.97
N GLN A 7 3.08 -5.03 45.35
CA GLN A 7 1.77 -5.68 45.47
C GLN A 7 1.07 -5.68 44.13
N PHE A 8 0.75 -6.86 43.63
CA PHE A 8 -0.14 -7.04 42.47
C PHE A 8 -1.60 -6.82 42.90
N TYR A 9 -2.24 -5.83 42.28
CA TYR A 9 -3.67 -5.57 42.46
C TYR A 9 -4.48 -6.50 41.56
N ASN A 10 -5.20 -7.43 42.13
CA ASN A 10 -6.03 -8.42 41.44
C ASN A 10 -7.39 -7.82 41.12
N LYS A 11 -7.63 -7.36 39.89
CA LYS A 11 -8.95 -6.91 39.41
C LYS A 11 -9.76 -8.11 38.94
N LYS A 12 -10.88 -8.37 39.61
CA LYS A 12 -11.88 -9.40 39.29
C LYS A 12 -12.36 -9.28 37.84
N LYS A 13 -12.10 -10.32 37.05
CA LYS A 13 -12.68 -10.48 35.70
C LYS A 13 -14.14 -10.90 35.82
N THR A 14 -15.05 -10.02 35.42
CA THR A 14 -16.45 -10.37 35.14
C THR A 14 -16.49 -11.17 33.83
N LYS A 15 -16.89 -12.43 33.91
CA LYS A 15 -17.07 -13.31 32.74
C LYS A 15 -18.33 -12.91 31.98
N VAL A 16 -18.17 -12.24 30.86
CA VAL A 16 -19.20 -12.18 29.83
C VAL A 16 -19.06 -13.44 28.96
N LYS A 17 -20.04 -14.35 29.06
CA LYS A 17 -20.14 -15.53 28.19
C LYS A 17 -20.63 -15.09 26.79
N GLY A 18 -19.70 -14.74 25.92
CA GLY A 18 -19.93 -14.68 24.49
C GLY A 18 -19.44 -15.97 23.86
N LYS A 19 -20.32 -16.73 23.19
CA LYS A 19 -19.92 -17.86 22.33
C LYS A 19 -19.15 -17.33 21.14
N ALA A 20 -17.82 -17.19 21.28
CA ALA A 20 -16.93 -17.03 20.12
C ALA A 20 -16.76 -18.41 19.49
N THR A 21 -17.27 -18.55 18.30
CA THR A 21 -17.24 -19.76 17.49
C THR A 21 -15.81 -20.15 17.14
N ASN A 22 -15.49 -21.43 17.33
CA ASN A 22 -14.23 -22.14 17.02
C ASN A 22 -13.79 -22.10 15.53
N PHE A 23 -14.10 -21.04 14.81
CA PHE A 23 -13.74 -20.93 13.39
C PHE A 23 -12.30 -20.45 13.17
N TRP A 24 -11.81 -19.57 14.04
CA TRP A 24 -10.48 -18.96 13.90
C TRP A 24 -9.32 -19.86 14.32
N THR A 25 -9.52 -20.70 15.36
CA THR A 25 -8.47 -21.66 15.78
C THR A 25 -8.24 -22.77 14.76
N LYS A 26 -9.26 -23.17 14.02
CA LYS A 26 -9.13 -24.15 12.92
C LYS A 26 -8.48 -23.55 11.67
N GLY A 27 -8.70 -22.27 11.37
CA GLY A 27 -8.07 -21.56 10.27
C GLY A 27 -6.57 -21.31 10.49
N LEU A 28 -6.19 -20.90 11.71
CA LEU A 28 -4.77 -20.70 12.06
C LEU A 28 -3.99 -22.02 12.06
N LEU A 29 -4.58 -23.10 12.58
CA LEU A 29 -3.96 -24.44 12.55
C LEU A 29 -3.81 -24.95 11.11
N ALA A 30 -4.77 -24.68 10.21
CA ALA A 30 -4.66 -25.09 8.81
C ALA A 30 -3.56 -24.29 8.06
N ILE A 31 -3.39 -23.01 8.35
CA ILE A 31 -2.32 -22.19 7.78
C ILE A 31 -0.95 -22.61 8.32
N CYS A 32 -0.83 -22.88 9.63
CA CYS A 32 0.39 -23.43 10.20
C CYS A 32 0.72 -24.83 9.67
N PHE A 33 -0.28 -25.67 9.43
CA PHE A 33 -0.07 -27.01 8.86
C PHE A 33 0.32 -26.96 7.38
N CYS A 34 -0.25 -26.03 6.60
CA CYS A 34 0.19 -25.78 5.22
C CYS A 34 1.61 -25.22 5.15
N CYS A 35 1.98 -24.31 6.07
CA CYS A 35 3.37 -23.82 6.15
C CYS A 35 4.34 -24.91 6.59
N ALA A 36 3.96 -25.75 7.54
CA ALA A 36 4.79 -26.89 7.99
C ALA A 36 4.90 -27.98 6.89
N ALA A 37 3.84 -28.24 6.12
CA ALA A 37 3.88 -29.16 5.00
C ALA A 37 4.76 -28.66 3.84
N VAL A 38 4.83 -27.36 3.60
CA VAL A 38 5.74 -26.75 2.61
C VAL A 38 7.21 -26.87 3.07
N VAL A 39 7.47 -26.73 4.37
CA VAL A 39 8.83 -26.89 4.92
C VAL A 39 9.26 -28.38 4.93
N ALA A 40 8.35 -29.33 5.17
CA ALA A 40 8.65 -30.76 5.14
C ALA A 40 8.87 -31.31 3.71
N ALA A 41 8.38 -30.63 2.67
CA ALA A 41 8.61 -31.01 1.27
C ALA A 41 10.00 -30.62 0.73
N TYR A 42 10.81 -29.91 1.50
CA TYR A 42 12.20 -29.54 1.19
C TYR A 42 13.24 -30.38 1.98
N ALA A 43 12.92 -31.57 2.43
CA ALA A 43 13.94 -32.55 2.76
C ALA A 43 14.56 -33.04 1.44
N GLY A 44 15.42 -32.19 0.86
CA GLY A 44 16.14 -32.52 -0.36
C GLY A 44 17.15 -33.63 -0.11
N ASP A 45 17.25 -34.54 -1.08
CA ASP A 45 18.30 -35.54 -1.12
C ASP A 45 19.65 -34.89 -0.89
N GLU A 46 20.39 -35.32 0.15
CA GLU A 46 21.77 -34.90 0.37
C GLU A 46 22.65 -35.54 -0.72
N TYR A 47 23.08 -34.71 -1.67
CA TYR A 47 24.05 -35.13 -2.65
C TYR A 47 25.46 -34.88 -2.11
N ASN A 48 26.36 -35.87 -2.26
CA ASN A 48 27.73 -35.78 -1.79
C ASN A 48 28.68 -35.00 -2.74
N GLY A 49 28.18 -34.49 -3.86
CA GLY A 49 28.95 -33.77 -4.86
C GLY A 49 29.50 -32.43 -4.34
N ARG A 50 30.76 -32.14 -4.68
CA ARG A 50 31.46 -30.92 -4.28
C ARG A 50 32.26 -30.34 -5.45
N ILE A 51 32.32 -29.01 -5.52
CA ILE A 51 33.27 -28.31 -6.37
C ILE A 51 34.20 -27.53 -5.43
N LYS A 52 35.48 -27.81 -5.51
CA LYS A 52 36.54 -27.11 -4.76
C LYS A 52 37.54 -26.49 -5.71
N GLY A 53 38.23 -25.47 -5.27
CA GLY A 53 39.28 -24.88 -6.07
C GLY A 53 39.94 -23.67 -5.44
N LYS A 54 40.80 -23.04 -6.20
CA LYS A 54 41.54 -21.85 -5.80
C LYS A 54 41.37 -20.75 -6.84
N VAL A 55 41.16 -19.54 -6.36
CA VAL A 55 41.13 -18.32 -7.19
C VAL A 55 42.37 -17.48 -6.88
N ILE A 56 43.12 -17.12 -7.90
CA ILE A 56 44.27 -16.23 -7.78
C ILE A 56 44.10 -15.03 -8.70
N THR A 57 44.73 -13.93 -8.34
CA THR A 57 44.86 -12.73 -9.17
C THR A 57 45.91 -12.89 -10.23
N TYR A 58 45.97 -11.99 -11.23
CA TYR A 58 46.91 -12.05 -12.35
C TYR A 58 48.38 -11.99 -11.92
N ASP A 59 48.67 -11.41 -10.76
CA ASP A 59 49.97 -11.33 -10.13
C ASP A 59 50.32 -12.54 -9.25
N GLY A 60 49.46 -13.58 -9.28
CA GLY A 60 49.66 -14.84 -8.59
C GLY A 60 49.28 -14.82 -7.10
N GLN A 61 48.75 -13.72 -6.58
CA GLN A 61 48.31 -13.65 -5.19
C GLN A 61 46.96 -14.35 -4.95
N PRO A 62 46.70 -14.91 -3.78
CA PRO A 62 45.39 -15.44 -3.42
C PRO A 62 44.29 -14.35 -3.55
N ALA A 63 43.19 -14.68 -4.20
CA ALA A 63 42.06 -13.77 -4.32
C ALA A 63 41.01 -14.08 -3.22
N ALA A 64 41.12 -13.39 -2.10
CA ALA A 64 40.16 -13.52 -0.98
C ALA A 64 38.83 -12.84 -1.28
N TRP A 65 37.74 -13.37 -0.70
CA TRP A 65 36.38 -12.81 -0.76
C TRP A 65 35.79 -12.72 -2.19
N VAL A 66 36.27 -13.58 -3.10
CA VAL A 66 35.69 -13.73 -4.44
C VAL A 66 34.38 -14.50 -4.36
N THR A 67 33.35 -14.00 -4.99
CA THR A 67 32.06 -14.71 -5.08
C THR A 67 32.14 -15.79 -6.16
N VAL A 68 31.88 -17.05 -5.77
CA VAL A 68 31.81 -18.22 -6.64
C VAL A 68 30.41 -18.81 -6.59
N GLN A 69 29.71 -18.80 -7.72
CA GLN A 69 28.30 -19.19 -7.80
C GLN A 69 28.07 -20.18 -8.95
N ILE A 70 27.21 -21.15 -8.75
CA ILE A 70 26.66 -21.93 -9.86
C ILE A 70 25.60 -21.11 -10.56
N LYS A 71 25.82 -20.77 -11.83
CA LYS A 71 24.93 -19.91 -12.62
C LYS A 71 23.51 -20.45 -12.65
N ASN A 72 22.53 -19.56 -12.46
CA ASN A 72 21.09 -19.86 -12.41
C ASN A 72 20.65 -20.74 -11.21
N THR A 73 21.44 -20.79 -10.14
CA THR A 73 21.09 -21.46 -8.88
C THR A 73 21.33 -20.54 -7.68
N SER A 74 20.86 -20.95 -6.51
CA SER A 74 21.13 -20.28 -5.24
C SER A 74 22.42 -20.76 -4.56
N ILE A 75 23.19 -21.67 -5.18
CA ILE A 75 24.42 -22.24 -4.59
C ILE A 75 25.57 -21.27 -4.83
N VAL A 76 26.04 -20.64 -3.76
CA VAL A 76 27.09 -19.62 -3.78
C VAL A 76 28.01 -19.79 -2.56
N THR A 77 29.29 -19.44 -2.72
CA THR A 77 30.29 -19.37 -1.65
C THR A 77 31.25 -18.21 -1.90
N LEU A 78 32.02 -17.86 -0.88
CA LEU A 78 33.16 -16.92 -0.99
C LEU A 78 34.47 -17.68 -0.86
N THR A 79 35.53 -17.18 -1.51
CA THR A 79 36.88 -17.67 -1.25
C THR A 79 37.35 -17.20 0.14
N ASP A 80 38.17 -18.03 0.81
CA ASP A 80 38.85 -17.67 2.04
C ASP A 80 40.06 -16.75 1.80
N GLU A 81 40.86 -16.46 2.84
CA GLU A 81 42.03 -15.59 2.78
C GLU A 81 43.14 -16.13 1.87
N ASP A 82 43.20 -17.45 1.71
CA ASP A 82 44.14 -18.15 0.84
C ASP A 82 43.62 -18.37 -0.59
N GLY A 83 42.42 -17.83 -0.90
CA GLY A 83 41.74 -17.92 -2.18
C GLY A 83 41.05 -19.25 -2.46
N PHE A 84 40.93 -20.15 -1.46
CA PHE A 84 40.22 -21.43 -1.63
C PHE A 84 38.69 -21.26 -1.48
N PHE A 85 37.97 -22.11 -2.22
CA PHE A 85 36.49 -22.20 -2.08
C PHE A 85 36.00 -23.63 -2.14
N ILE A 86 34.82 -23.88 -1.61
CA ILE A 86 34.11 -25.15 -1.73
C ILE A 86 32.60 -24.92 -1.83
N LEU A 87 32.00 -25.48 -2.88
CA LEU A 87 30.56 -25.61 -3.07
C LEU A 87 30.17 -27.05 -2.73
N LYS A 88 29.16 -27.25 -1.89
CA LYS A 88 28.72 -28.55 -1.38
C LYS A 88 27.30 -28.90 -1.88
N ASN A 89 26.90 -30.17 -1.72
CA ASN A 89 25.55 -30.65 -2.03
C ASN A 89 25.17 -30.52 -3.51
N ILE A 90 26.11 -30.86 -4.41
CA ILE A 90 25.91 -30.70 -5.86
C ILE A 90 25.60 -32.06 -6.48
N LYS A 91 24.52 -32.09 -7.29
CA LYS A 91 24.15 -33.28 -8.08
C LYS A 91 25.21 -33.57 -9.15
N PRO A 92 25.43 -34.83 -9.56
CA PRO A 92 26.20 -35.10 -10.77
C PRO A 92 25.60 -34.39 -11.98
N GLY A 93 26.45 -33.75 -12.80
CA GLY A 93 26.00 -32.99 -13.96
C GLY A 93 27.00 -31.96 -14.45
N GLN A 94 26.64 -31.27 -15.54
CA GLN A 94 27.43 -30.14 -16.06
C GLN A 94 26.91 -28.80 -15.49
N TYR A 95 27.85 -27.97 -15.05
CA TYR A 95 27.56 -26.67 -14.45
C TYR A 95 28.39 -25.57 -15.05
N THR A 96 27.82 -24.36 -15.10
CA THR A 96 28.57 -23.13 -15.38
C THR A 96 28.80 -22.42 -14.06
N ILE A 97 30.07 -22.26 -13.68
CA ILE A 97 30.48 -21.51 -12.48
C ILE A 97 30.77 -20.07 -12.89
N SER A 98 30.11 -19.14 -12.22
CA SER A 98 30.33 -17.70 -12.33
C SER A 98 31.24 -17.25 -11.19
N ILE A 99 32.36 -16.64 -11.49
CA ILE A 99 33.36 -16.17 -10.53
C ILE A 99 33.45 -14.65 -10.69
N SER A 100 33.05 -13.91 -9.65
CA SER A 100 33.02 -12.45 -9.65
C SER A 100 33.81 -11.86 -8.50
N TYR A 101 34.57 -10.82 -8.79
CA TYR A 101 35.37 -10.06 -7.83
C TYR A 101 35.22 -8.58 -8.11
N THR A 102 35.14 -7.77 -7.05
CA THR A 102 34.92 -6.32 -7.20
C THR A 102 36.06 -5.68 -8.01
N GLY A 103 35.73 -5.03 -9.11
CA GLY A 103 36.71 -4.36 -9.98
C GLY A 103 37.30 -5.22 -11.11
N LEU A 104 36.97 -6.53 -11.17
CA LEU A 104 37.41 -7.42 -12.24
C LEU A 104 36.24 -7.95 -13.06
N GLN A 105 36.53 -8.36 -14.32
CA GLN A 105 35.51 -8.94 -15.19
C GLN A 105 35.08 -10.32 -14.65
N THR A 106 33.78 -10.54 -14.47
CA THR A 106 33.23 -11.85 -14.11
C THR A 106 33.66 -12.91 -15.14
N GLN A 107 34.21 -14.00 -14.64
CA GLN A 107 34.58 -15.15 -15.47
C GLN A 107 33.53 -16.26 -15.33
N GLU A 108 33.28 -16.95 -16.44
CA GLU A 108 32.41 -18.12 -16.46
C GLU A 108 33.22 -19.33 -16.90
N LYS A 109 33.16 -20.43 -16.15
CA LYS A 109 33.84 -21.70 -16.44
C LYS A 109 32.84 -22.84 -16.38
N GLN A 110 32.91 -23.74 -17.34
CA GLN A 110 32.15 -24.99 -17.32
C GLN A 110 32.92 -26.06 -16.55
N ILE A 111 32.21 -26.82 -15.72
CA ILE A 111 32.74 -27.93 -14.97
C ILE A 111 31.71 -29.08 -14.91
N THR A 112 32.21 -30.30 -14.90
CA THR A 112 31.37 -31.51 -14.77
C THR A 112 31.64 -32.15 -13.41
N VAL A 113 30.60 -32.40 -12.65
CA VAL A 113 30.62 -33.13 -11.38
C VAL A 113 30.22 -34.57 -11.67
N GLY A 114 31.12 -35.53 -11.45
CA GLY A 114 30.88 -36.95 -11.65
C GLY A 114 30.15 -37.60 -10.45
N GLU A 115 29.84 -38.89 -10.59
CA GLU A 115 29.17 -39.68 -9.54
C GLU A 115 30.03 -39.81 -8.26
N ASP A 116 31.38 -39.78 -8.37
CA ASP A 116 32.32 -39.81 -7.25
C ASP A 116 32.48 -38.47 -6.52
N GLY A 117 31.81 -37.46 -6.97
CA GLY A 117 31.38 -36.35 -6.14
C GLY A 117 32.31 -35.15 -5.99
N THR A 118 33.57 -35.14 -6.40
CA THR A 118 34.45 -33.95 -6.25
C THR A 118 35.04 -33.50 -7.60
N ALA A 119 34.71 -32.26 -7.99
CA ALA A 119 35.31 -31.59 -9.14
C ALA A 119 36.23 -30.46 -8.68
N GLU A 120 37.34 -30.23 -9.39
CA GLU A 120 38.32 -29.18 -9.03
C GLU A 120 38.34 -28.10 -10.12
N LEU A 121 38.30 -26.82 -9.66
CA LEU A 121 38.27 -25.67 -10.53
C LEU A 121 39.23 -24.58 -10.01
N ASN A 122 40.39 -24.43 -10.66
CA ASN A 122 41.31 -23.36 -10.35
C ASN A 122 41.16 -22.24 -11.39
N VAL A 123 41.09 -20.98 -10.90
CA VAL A 123 40.83 -19.81 -11.74
C VAL A 123 41.85 -18.71 -11.48
N THR A 124 42.43 -18.17 -12.54
CA THR A 124 43.28 -16.98 -12.50
C THR A 124 42.55 -15.83 -13.15
N PHE A 125 42.37 -14.72 -12.43
CA PHE A 125 41.88 -13.49 -13.05
C PHE A 125 42.96 -12.94 -14.01
N GLN A 126 42.55 -12.59 -15.22
CA GLN A 126 43.44 -11.93 -16.17
C GLN A 126 43.39 -10.42 -15.94
N GLU A 127 44.56 -9.76 -16.12
CA GLU A 127 44.60 -8.31 -16.18
C GLU A 127 43.89 -7.86 -17.46
N THR A 128 42.68 -7.44 -17.34
CA THR A 128 41.97 -6.80 -18.45
C THR A 128 42.13 -5.30 -18.26
N ALA A 129 43.02 -4.68 -19.02
CA ALA A 129 43.04 -3.25 -19.29
C ALA A 129 41.74 -2.89 -20.04
N LYS A 130 40.62 -3.07 -19.41
CA LYS A 130 39.34 -2.48 -19.84
C LYS A 130 39.25 -1.16 -19.12
N GLN A 131 39.55 -0.10 -19.90
CA GLN A 131 39.07 1.24 -19.61
C GLN A 131 37.80 1.11 -18.74
N LEU A 132 37.84 1.69 -17.54
CA LEU A 132 36.66 1.83 -16.66
C LEU A 132 35.52 2.38 -17.52
N ASN A 133 34.78 1.50 -18.17
CA ASN A 133 33.42 1.83 -18.45
C ASN A 133 32.87 2.15 -17.06
N GLU A 134 32.58 3.42 -16.88
CA GLU A 134 31.87 3.97 -15.76
C GLU A 134 31.10 2.83 -15.11
N ILE A 135 31.51 2.42 -13.89
CA ILE A 135 30.70 1.54 -13.08
C ILE A 135 29.43 2.36 -12.96
N VAL A 136 28.46 2.08 -13.81
CA VAL A 136 27.09 2.42 -13.52
C VAL A 136 26.81 1.56 -12.29
N ILE A 137 27.22 2.12 -11.13
CA ILE A 137 26.54 1.78 -9.89
C ILE A 137 25.10 1.96 -10.32
N GLU A 138 24.35 0.86 -10.43
CA GLU A 138 22.92 0.93 -10.29
C GLU A 138 22.67 1.37 -8.85
N GLY A 139 23.19 2.55 -8.55
CA GLY A 139 22.76 3.35 -7.43
C GLY A 139 21.28 3.46 -7.67
N ARG A 140 20.48 2.99 -6.71
CA ARG A 140 19.02 3.02 -6.72
C ARG A 140 18.61 4.28 -7.45
N ARG A 141 18.18 4.15 -8.73
CA ARG A 141 17.84 5.31 -9.57
C ARG A 141 16.90 6.15 -8.75
N SER A 142 17.27 7.40 -8.53
CA SER A 142 16.39 8.32 -7.77
C SER A 142 14.96 8.12 -8.24
N PRO A 143 13.96 8.04 -7.36
CA PRO A 143 12.56 7.91 -7.77
C PRO A 143 12.15 8.91 -8.86
N ASN A 144 12.81 10.08 -8.89
CA ASN A 144 12.57 11.13 -9.89
C ASN A 144 13.11 10.80 -11.29
N LEU A 145 13.95 9.77 -11.43
CA LEU A 145 14.49 9.28 -12.71
C LEU A 145 13.75 8.03 -13.23
N GLN A 146 12.79 7.51 -12.47
CA GLN A 146 11.98 6.37 -12.88
C GLN A 146 10.65 6.85 -13.47
N PRO A 147 10.12 6.16 -14.50
CA PRO A 147 8.80 6.48 -15.02
C PRO A 147 7.71 6.46 -13.94
N VAL A 148 6.81 7.43 -14.00
CA VAL A 148 5.65 7.52 -13.12
C VAL A 148 4.38 7.06 -13.82
N SER A 149 3.46 6.50 -13.03
CA SER A 149 2.15 6.07 -13.53
C SER A 149 1.11 7.19 -13.47
N VAL A 150 1.27 8.14 -12.54
CA VAL A 150 0.34 9.28 -12.38
C VAL A 150 0.28 10.17 -13.61
N GLY A 151 1.35 10.27 -14.39
CA GLY A 151 1.37 11.01 -15.65
C GLY A 151 0.84 10.22 -16.85
N LYS A 152 0.56 8.93 -16.69
CA LYS A 152 0.17 7.97 -17.75
C LYS A 152 1.13 7.86 -18.94
N LEU A 153 2.16 8.70 -19.01
CA LEU A 153 3.27 8.62 -19.98
C LEU A 153 4.45 7.86 -19.38
N PRO A 154 5.16 7.02 -20.15
CA PRO A 154 6.29 6.25 -19.66
C PRO A 154 7.57 7.11 -19.61
N VAL A 155 7.52 8.23 -18.89
CA VAL A 155 8.63 9.19 -18.75
C VAL A 155 8.86 9.49 -17.27
N ALA A 156 10.09 9.89 -16.94
CA ALA A 156 10.46 10.26 -15.58
C ALA A 156 9.82 11.61 -15.15
N PRO A 157 9.58 11.85 -13.86
CA PRO A 157 9.04 13.12 -13.37
C PRO A 157 9.82 14.34 -13.84
N MET A 158 11.15 14.24 -13.92
CA MET A 158 12.02 15.33 -14.35
C MET A 158 11.84 15.71 -15.83
N ASP A 159 11.28 14.81 -16.62
CA ASP A 159 11.02 15.02 -18.04
C ASP A 159 9.59 15.52 -18.32
N LEU A 160 8.73 15.55 -17.31
CA LEU A 160 7.37 16.05 -17.42
C LEU A 160 7.29 17.50 -16.94
N PRO A 161 6.68 18.43 -17.71
CA PRO A 161 6.44 19.81 -17.25
C PRO A 161 5.25 19.85 -16.26
N GLN A 162 5.28 18.98 -15.26
CA GLN A 162 4.29 18.82 -14.21
C GLN A 162 4.98 18.63 -12.86
N SER A 163 4.38 19.15 -11.80
CA SER A 163 4.93 19.01 -10.45
C SER A 163 4.54 17.66 -9.85
N ILE A 164 5.42 16.67 -9.95
CA ILE A 164 5.21 15.32 -9.43
C ILE A 164 6.20 15.05 -8.30
N ALA A 165 5.71 14.50 -7.20
CA ALA A 165 6.52 13.95 -6.13
C ALA A 165 6.32 12.44 -6.04
N VAL A 166 7.41 11.70 -5.83
CA VAL A 166 7.40 10.24 -5.69
C VAL A 166 8.04 9.86 -4.37
N ILE A 167 7.30 9.20 -3.50
CA ILE A 167 7.77 8.65 -2.24
C ILE A 167 7.82 7.13 -2.36
N GLY A 168 9.03 6.59 -2.48
CA GLY A 168 9.25 5.16 -2.66
C GLY A 168 9.22 4.38 -1.35
N GLN A 169 9.12 3.05 -1.47
CA GLN A 169 9.08 2.11 -0.35
C GLN A 169 10.22 2.29 0.64
N THR A 170 11.43 2.62 0.17
CA THR A 170 12.59 2.85 1.05
C THR A 170 12.35 3.99 2.04
N VAL A 171 11.76 5.10 1.58
CA VAL A 171 11.44 6.24 2.47
C VAL A 171 10.33 5.84 3.45
N ILE A 172 9.26 5.21 2.96
CA ILE A 172 8.13 4.73 3.78
C ILE A 172 8.64 3.82 4.90
N ARG A 173 9.55 2.90 4.57
CA ARG A 173 10.13 1.92 5.49
C ARG A 173 11.09 2.57 6.49
N ASN A 174 12.02 3.41 6.01
CA ASN A 174 13.04 4.04 6.87
C ASN A 174 12.42 5.03 7.87
N GLN A 175 11.34 5.70 7.47
CA GLN A 175 10.58 6.59 8.35
C GLN A 175 9.59 5.86 9.25
N GLN A 176 9.47 4.53 9.12
CA GLN A 176 8.52 3.74 9.89
C GLN A 176 7.07 4.28 9.76
N ALA A 177 6.71 4.81 8.59
CA ALA A 177 5.40 5.41 8.35
C ALA A 177 4.26 4.42 8.70
N GLN A 178 3.21 4.93 9.36
CA GLN A 178 2.05 4.14 9.81
C GLN A 178 0.80 4.45 9.01
N ARG A 179 0.65 5.68 8.59
CA ARG A 179 -0.51 6.23 7.91
C ARG A 179 -0.09 6.94 6.63
N LEU A 180 -1.04 7.15 5.74
CA LEU A 180 -0.77 7.89 4.50
C LEU A 180 -0.29 9.31 4.77
N SER A 181 -0.77 9.94 5.83
CA SER A 181 -0.30 11.26 6.28
C SER A 181 1.21 11.30 6.57
N ASP A 182 1.78 10.22 7.11
CA ASP A 182 3.23 10.15 7.36
C ASP A 182 4.01 10.12 6.05
N VAL A 183 3.47 9.45 5.03
CA VAL A 183 4.07 9.41 3.68
C VAL A 183 3.96 10.79 3.01
N ILE A 184 2.79 11.40 3.07
CA ILE A 184 2.48 12.70 2.42
C ILE A 184 3.29 13.87 3.02
N ARG A 185 3.74 13.79 4.28
CA ARG A 185 4.66 14.78 4.88
C ARG A 185 5.93 15.01 4.06
N ASN A 186 6.34 14.06 3.24
CA ASN A 186 7.48 14.18 2.33
C ASN A 186 7.16 14.98 1.06
N VAL A 187 5.91 15.40 0.87
CA VAL A 187 5.47 16.10 -0.34
C VAL A 187 5.31 17.58 -0.07
N ASN A 188 6.21 18.40 -0.60
CA ASN A 188 6.15 19.86 -0.45
C ASN A 188 4.84 20.43 -0.99
N GLY A 189 4.18 21.29 -0.20
CA GLY A 189 2.95 21.97 -0.59
C GLY A 189 1.69 21.10 -0.56
N VAL A 190 1.77 19.90 0.04
CA VAL A 190 0.62 19.07 0.39
C VAL A 190 0.63 18.88 1.90
N TYR A 191 -0.52 19.04 2.54
CA TYR A 191 -0.63 18.95 3.99
C TYR A 191 -1.92 18.25 4.41
N LEU A 192 -1.88 17.67 5.61
CA LEU A 192 -3.03 17.11 6.28
C LEU A 192 -3.92 18.24 6.78
N SER A 193 -5.14 18.34 6.28
CA SER A 193 -6.08 19.41 6.62
C SER A 193 -7.05 19.02 7.73
N THR A 194 -7.42 17.74 7.83
CA THR A 194 -8.29 17.24 8.92
C THR A 194 -8.22 15.73 9.04
N THR A 195 -8.45 15.26 10.27
CA THR A 195 -8.57 13.84 10.63
C THR A 195 -9.87 13.58 11.38
N ARG A 196 -10.99 14.16 10.97
CA ARG A 196 -12.26 14.13 11.71
C ARG A 196 -12.46 12.84 12.52
N ALA A 197 -12.45 12.95 13.84
CA ALA A 197 -12.61 11.85 14.80
C ALA A 197 -11.78 10.60 14.47
N SER A 198 -10.61 10.77 13.86
CA SER A 198 -9.77 9.68 13.35
C SER A 198 -10.45 8.78 12.31
N THR A 199 -11.57 9.21 11.71
CA THR A 199 -12.32 8.43 10.72
C THR A 199 -11.75 8.50 9.32
N GLN A 200 -10.98 9.54 9.01
CA GLN A 200 -10.39 9.76 7.69
C GLN A 200 -9.23 10.75 7.78
N GLU A 201 -8.34 10.67 6.80
CA GLU A 201 -7.31 11.67 6.55
C GLU A 201 -7.69 12.47 5.31
N THR A 202 -7.77 13.78 5.43
CA THR A 202 -8.06 14.67 4.31
C THR A 202 -6.85 15.56 4.04
N PHE A 203 -6.38 15.55 2.82
CA PHE A 203 -5.24 16.35 2.37
C PHE A 203 -5.70 17.60 1.64
N SER A 204 -4.82 18.58 1.55
CA SER A 204 -5.02 19.79 0.79
C SER A 204 -3.72 20.20 0.11
N ALA A 205 -3.85 20.78 -1.07
CA ALA A 205 -2.74 21.39 -1.80
C ALA A 205 -3.24 22.58 -2.61
N ARG A 206 -2.41 23.64 -2.69
CA ARG A 206 -2.69 24.84 -3.49
C ARG A 206 -4.06 25.48 -3.18
N GLY A 207 -4.49 25.44 -1.90
CA GLY A 207 -5.79 25.97 -1.47
C GLY A 207 -6.99 25.04 -1.69
N TYR A 208 -6.82 23.89 -2.32
CA TYR A 208 -7.91 22.95 -2.59
C TYR A 208 -7.84 21.73 -1.67
N ARG A 209 -8.99 21.35 -1.09
CA ARG A 209 -9.15 20.12 -0.34
C ARG A 209 -9.30 18.96 -1.31
N PHE A 210 -8.60 17.85 -1.03
CA PHE A 210 -8.77 16.60 -1.76
C PHE A 210 -10.04 15.89 -1.29
N SER A 211 -10.83 15.43 -2.24
CA SER A 211 -11.96 14.53 -2.03
C SER A 211 -11.57 13.09 -2.40
N ASN A 212 -12.53 12.16 -2.34
CA ASN A 212 -12.32 10.82 -2.89
C ASN A 212 -11.98 10.84 -4.40
N ASP A 213 -12.42 11.88 -5.12
CA ASP A 213 -12.08 12.05 -6.54
C ASP A 213 -10.59 12.37 -6.80
N ASN A 214 -9.82 12.70 -5.76
CA ASN A 214 -8.38 12.97 -5.85
C ASN A 214 -7.52 11.78 -5.35
N MET A 215 -8.15 10.69 -4.89
CA MET A 215 -7.45 9.54 -4.32
C MET A 215 -7.51 8.34 -5.27
N TYR A 216 -6.34 7.77 -5.58
CA TYR A 216 -6.20 6.67 -6.53
C TYR A 216 -5.34 5.55 -5.94
N LYS A 217 -5.63 4.32 -6.35
CA LYS A 217 -4.80 3.14 -6.12
C LYS A 217 -4.63 2.41 -7.46
N ASN A 218 -3.39 2.20 -7.87
CA ASN A 218 -3.05 1.58 -9.16
C ASN A 218 -3.77 2.25 -10.37
N GLY A 219 -3.97 3.57 -10.30
CA GLY A 219 -4.63 4.37 -11.34
C GLY A 219 -6.16 4.38 -11.28
N ALA A 220 -6.80 3.61 -10.40
CA ALA A 220 -8.25 3.62 -10.18
C ALA A 220 -8.62 4.43 -8.94
N ARG A 221 -9.75 5.13 -8.97
CA ARG A 221 -10.25 5.91 -7.81
C ARG A 221 -10.54 5.01 -6.62
N VAL A 222 -10.26 5.50 -5.42
CA VAL A 222 -10.55 4.79 -4.17
C VAL A 222 -11.13 5.73 -3.12
N ASN A 223 -12.02 5.20 -2.28
CA ASN A 223 -12.46 5.89 -1.08
C ASN A 223 -11.37 5.81 -0.01
N SER A 224 -11.00 6.94 0.58
CA SER A 224 -9.97 7.03 1.63
C SER A 224 -10.52 6.91 3.05
N GLY A 225 -11.82 6.68 3.21
CA GLY A 225 -12.49 6.63 4.52
C GLY A 225 -12.08 5.45 5.41
N THR A 226 -11.37 4.45 4.88
CA THR A 226 -10.76 3.37 5.68
C THR A 226 -9.34 3.68 6.15
N MET A 227 -8.77 4.84 5.80
CA MET A 227 -7.34 5.14 5.96
C MET A 227 -6.47 4.04 5.32
N PRO A 228 -6.07 4.16 4.06
CA PRO A 228 -5.41 3.13 3.28
C PRO A 228 -4.23 2.48 4.02
N GLU A 229 -4.08 1.15 3.90
CA GLU A 229 -2.92 0.45 4.44
C GLU A 229 -1.70 0.70 3.56
N ILE A 230 -0.58 1.07 4.18
CA ILE A 230 0.63 1.47 3.47
C ILE A 230 1.69 0.36 3.36
N SER A 231 1.56 -0.74 4.10
CA SER A 231 2.52 -1.85 4.08
C SER A 231 2.62 -2.53 2.71
N SER A 232 1.53 -2.50 1.93
CA SER A 232 1.48 -3.06 0.58
C SER A 232 1.98 -2.09 -0.51
N LEU A 233 2.33 -0.85 -0.16
CA LEU A 233 2.70 0.16 -1.15
C LEU A 233 4.16 0.02 -1.58
N GLU A 234 4.39 0.06 -2.88
CA GLU A 234 5.70 0.22 -3.50
C GLU A 234 6.12 1.69 -3.49
N LYS A 235 5.17 2.57 -3.83
CA LYS A 235 5.36 4.02 -3.84
C LYS A 235 4.04 4.77 -3.77
N VAL A 236 4.12 6.03 -3.38
CA VAL A 236 3.04 7.01 -3.48
C VAL A 236 3.49 8.10 -4.46
N GLU A 237 2.70 8.36 -5.46
CA GLU A 237 2.91 9.40 -6.46
C GLU A 237 1.89 10.52 -6.23
N VAL A 238 2.36 11.76 -6.19
CA VAL A 238 1.50 12.93 -6.01
C VAL A 238 1.72 13.89 -7.17
N LEU A 239 0.71 14.04 -8.01
CA LEU A 239 0.67 15.05 -9.05
C LEU A 239 0.00 16.30 -8.46
N LYS A 240 0.74 17.39 -8.37
CA LYS A 240 0.27 18.67 -7.82
C LYS A 240 -0.23 19.59 -8.92
N GLY A 241 -1.45 20.12 -8.76
CA GLY A 241 -2.09 20.98 -9.73
C GLY A 241 -3.13 20.26 -10.59
N SER A 242 -3.49 20.82 -11.73
CA SER A 242 -4.54 20.26 -12.58
C SER A 242 -4.14 18.91 -13.15
N ALA A 243 -4.94 17.89 -12.84
CA ALA A 243 -4.85 16.53 -13.39
C ALA A 243 -6.06 16.22 -14.31
N ALA A 244 -6.89 17.21 -14.60
CA ALA A 244 -8.18 17.02 -15.27
C ALA A 244 -8.07 16.41 -16.68
N ILE A 245 -6.99 16.70 -17.41
CA ILE A 245 -6.75 16.07 -18.73
C ILE A 245 -6.69 14.54 -18.62
N LEU A 246 -6.05 14.01 -17.59
CA LEU A 246 -5.85 12.57 -17.45
C LEU A 246 -6.93 11.88 -16.61
N TYR A 247 -7.53 12.61 -15.68
CA TYR A 247 -8.39 12.03 -14.63
C TYR A 247 -9.82 12.62 -14.60
N GLY A 248 -10.13 13.56 -15.50
CA GLY A 248 -11.45 14.15 -15.60
C GLY A 248 -11.80 15.05 -14.41
N SER A 249 -12.99 14.86 -13.82
CA SER A 249 -13.47 15.69 -12.71
C SER A 249 -12.69 15.41 -11.42
N VAL A 250 -11.66 16.22 -11.15
CA VAL A 250 -10.83 16.21 -9.95
C VAL A 250 -10.60 17.63 -9.45
N ALA A 251 -10.43 17.81 -8.13
CA ALA A 251 -10.09 19.12 -7.57
C ALA A 251 -8.71 19.58 -8.06
N PRO A 252 -8.52 20.88 -8.37
CA PRO A 252 -7.29 21.39 -8.99
C PRO A 252 -6.03 21.29 -8.11
N GLY A 253 -6.17 20.96 -6.83
CA GLY A 253 -5.03 20.80 -5.90
C GLY A 253 -4.07 19.69 -6.32
N GLY A 254 -4.55 18.65 -6.96
CA GLY A 254 -3.77 17.51 -7.43
C GLY A 254 -4.42 16.17 -7.15
N ILE A 255 -3.67 15.10 -7.35
CA ILE A 255 -4.09 13.73 -7.03
C ILE A 255 -3.00 12.98 -6.28
N VAL A 256 -3.41 12.02 -5.48
CA VAL A 256 -2.55 11.03 -4.81
C VAL A 256 -2.80 9.67 -5.43
N ASN A 257 -1.78 9.03 -5.96
CA ASN A 257 -1.86 7.69 -6.54
C ASN A 257 -0.97 6.72 -5.75
N MET A 258 -1.59 5.76 -5.11
CA MET A 258 -0.94 4.72 -4.32
C MET A 258 -0.65 3.52 -5.22
N ILE A 259 0.62 3.16 -5.38
CA ILE A 259 1.04 2.02 -6.19
C ILE A 259 1.38 0.86 -5.27
N THR A 260 0.68 -0.26 -5.43
CA THR A 260 0.95 -1.46 -4.64
C THR A 260 2.11 -2.26 -5.22
N LYS A 261 2.78 -2.99 -4.35
CA LYS A 261 3.86 -3.91 -4.69
C LYS A 261 3.35 -4.97 -5.68
N GLN A 262 4.17 -5.28 -6.68
CA GLN A 262 3.82 -6.27 -7.70
C GLN A 262 4.53 -7.60 -7.46
N PRO A 263 3.98 -8.74 -7.99
CA PRO A 263 4.67 -10.01 -8.02
C PRO A 263 6.01 -9.95 -8.75
N LYS A 264 6.97 -10.77 -8.33
CA LYS A 264 8.29 -10.89 -8.94
C LYS A 264 8.59 -12.34 -9.28
N PHE A 265 9.43 -12.56 -10.31
CA PHE A 265 9.88 -13.89 -10.73
C PHE A 265 11.12 -14.38 -9.96
N GLU A 266 11.36 -13.82 -8.79
CA GLU A 266 12.33 -14.25 -7.80
C GLU A 266 11.60 -14.51 -6.48
N PHE A 267 12.00 -15.53 -5.74
CA PHE A 267 11.45 -15.76 -4.40
C PHE A 267 11.97 -14.73 -3.41
N GLY A 268 11.07 -14.23 -2.58
CA GLY A 268 11.42 -13.32 -1.52
C GLY A 268 10.25 -13.05 -0.60
N GLY A 269 10.56 -12.38 0.50
CA GLY A 269 9.53 -12.01 1.45
C GLY A 269 10.10 -11.35 2.69
N GLU A 270 9.18 -10.88 3.53
CA GLU A 270 9.48 -10.25 4.80
C GLU A 270 8.36 -10.60 5.77
N VAL A 271 8.72 -10.94 6.99
CA VAL A 271 7.80 -11.02 8.12
C VAL A 271 8.26 -9.99 9.13
N SER A 272 7.35 -9.19 9.63
CA SER A 272 7.66 -8.13 10.59
C SER A 272 6.64 -8.10 11.71
N MET A 273 7.09 -7.64 12.87
CA MET A 273 6.25 -7.38 14.04
C MET A 273 6.56 -5.99 14.55
N ARG A 274 5.52 -5.20 14.76
CA ARG A 274 5.62 -3.95 15.48
C ARG A 274 4.84 -4.05 16.77
N ALA A 275 5.46 -3.60 17.85
CA ALA A 275 4.83 -3.46 19.16
C ALA A 275 5.14 -2.07 19.70
N GLY A 276 4.24 -1.52 20.49
CA GLY A 276 4.39 -0.18 21.04
C GLY A 276 3.50 0.07 22.25
N SER A 277 3.56 1.29 22.74
CA SER A 277 2.70 1.76 23.83
C SER A 277 1.22 1.64 23.45
N TYR A 278 0.37 1.56 24.46
CA TYR A 278 -1.08 1.45 24.32
C TYR A 278 -1.53 0.18 23.61
N ASP A 279 -0.89 -0.95 23.96
CA ASP A 279 -1.22 -2.28 23.42
C ASP A 279 -1.17 -2.35 21.88
N LEU A 280 -0.26 -1.58 21.28
CA LEU A 280 -0.03 -1.67 19.83
C LEU A 280 0.65 -2.99 19.49
N TYR A 281 -0.02 -3.80 18.67
CA TYR A 281 0.52 -5.00 18.05
C TYR A 281 0.17 -5.02 16.57
N LYS A 282 1.20 -5.08 15.72
CA LYS A 282 1.02 -5.08 14.26
C LYS A 282 1.96 -6.09 13.59
N PRO A 283 1.59 -7.40 13.57
CA PRO A 283 2.24 -8.36 12.69
C PRO A 283 1.94 -8.05 11.22
N ALA A 284 2.92 -8.26 10.36
CA ALA A 284 2.78 -8.15 8.92
C ALA A 284 3.64 -9.18 8.21
N PHE A 285 3.20 -9.59 7.03
CA PHE A 285 3.95 -10.43 6.12
C PHE A 285 3.82 -9.94 4.69
N ASP A 286 4.84 -10.23 3.90
CA ASP A 286 4.90 -9.92 2.47
C ASP A 286 5.71 -11.02 1.80
N VAL A 287 5.08 -11.89 1.00
CA VAL A 287 5.74 -13.03 0.37
C VAL A 287 5.44 -13.01 -1.13
N TYR A 288 6.44 -13.32 -1.93
CA TYR A 288 6.30 -13.33 -3.38
C TYR A 288 7.24 -14.36 -4.03
N GLY A 289 6.89 -14.78 -5.22
CA GLY A 289 7.73 -15.65 -6.02
C GLY A 289 7.04 -16.17 -7.28
N PRO A 290 7.80 -16.87 -8.15
CA PRO A 290 7.26 -17.54 -9.31
C PRO A 290 6.52 -18.82 -8.92
N VAL A 291 5.34 -19.01 -9.51
CA VAL A 291 4.64 -20.32 -9.55
C VAL A 291 5.10 -21.10 -10.77
N SER A 292 5.44 -20.39 -11.85
CA SER A 292 6.02 -20.93 -13.06
C SER A 292 6.86 -19.87 -13.77
N SER A 293 7.51 -20.22 -14.87
CA SER A 293 8.26 -19.24 -15.69
C SER A 293 7.37 -18.12 -16.27
N LYS A 294 6.05 -18.27 -16.24
CA LYS A 294 5.08 -17.31 -16.77
C LYS A 294 4.16 -16.69 -15.72
N ILE A 295 4.16 -17.23 -14.50
CA ILE A 295 3.23 -16.81 -13.45
C ILE A 295 4.02 -16.51 -12.18
N ALA A 296 3.88 -15.30 -11.68
CA ALA A 296 4.39 -14.90 -10.38
C ALA A 296 3.24 -14.43 -9.48
N VAL A 297 3.37 -14.68 -8.18
CA VAL A 297 2.37 -14.31 -7.17
C VAL A 297 3.00 -13.47 -6.08
N ARG A 298 2.18 -12.66 -5.41
CA ARG A 298 2.52 -11.96 -4.18
C ARG A 298 1.33 -11.93 -3.25
N LEU A 299 1.58 -12.12 -1.98
CA LEU A 299 0.61 -11.98 -0.92
C LEU A 299 1.19 -11.11 0.19
N ASN A 300 0.53 -10.00 0.47
CA ASN A 300 0.85 -9.11 1.57
C ASN A 300 -0.32 -9.08 2.54
N GLY A 301 -0.05 -9.03 3.83
CA GLY A 301 -1.09 -8.93 4.85
C GLY A 301 -0.58 -8.34 6.14
N THR A 302 -1.50 -7.70 6.89
CA THR A 302 -1.23 -7.16 8.21
C THR A 302 -2.48 -7.17 9.07
N TYR A 303 -2.27 -7.36 10.35
CA TYR A 303 -3.24 -7.15 11.41
C TYR A 303 -2.72 -6.06 12.34
N GLU A 304 -3.58 -5.17 12.82
CA GLU A 304 -3.22 -4.14 13.78
C GLU A 304 -4.27 -4.10 14.87
N ASN A 305 -3.84 -4.20 16.12
CA ASN A 305 -4.62 -3.93 17.30
C ASN A 305 -3.91 -2.84 18.09
N ALA A 306 -4.62 -1.78 18.44
CA ALA A 306 -4.04 -0.65 19.16
C ALA A 306 -5.07 0.03 20.06
N GLY A 307 -4.66 0.37 21.27
CA GLY A 307 -5.32 1.36 22.10
C GLY A 307 -4.82 2.77 21.78
N SER A 308 -5.03 3.68 22.71
CA SER A 308 -4.63 5.08 22.59
C SER A 308 -4.16 5.61 23.95
N TYR A 309 -3.47 6.76 23.94
CA TYR A 309 -3.26 7.52 25.16
C TYR A 309 -4.57 8.10 25.73
N ARG A 310 -5.63 8.06 24.94
CA ARG A 310 -6.97 8.48 25.34
C ARG A 310 -7.76 7.26 25.81
N ASP A 311 -8.45 7.41 26.92
CA ASP A 311 -9.27 6.34 27.51
C ASP A 311 -10.35 5.90 26.51
N GLU A 312 -10.82 4.65 26.56
CA GLU A 312 -11.85 4.05 25.71
C GLU A 312 -11.57 4.02 24.20
N VAL A 313 -10.45 4.63 23.72
CA VAL A 313 -10.15 4.67 22.29
C VAL A 313 -9.36 3.44 21.90
N HIS A 314 -9.95 2.66 21.01
CA HIS A 314 -9.42 1.40 20.50
C HIS A 314 -9.56 1.30 18.98
N SER A 315 -8.63 0.61 18.33
CA SER A 315 -8.60 0.39 16.88
C SER A 315 -8.18 -1.03 16.56
N GLU A 316 -8.93 -1.69 15.69
CA GLU A 316 -8.61 -2.99 15.13
C GLU A 316 -8.67 -2.93 13.60
N ARG A 317 -7.60 -3.40 12.94
CA ARG A 317 -7.51 -3.42 11.48
C ARG A 317 -6.96 -4.75 11.00
N TYR A 318 -7.46 -5.24 9.88
CA TYR A 318 -6.81 -6.29 9.12
C TYR A 318 -6.87 -6.00 7.62
N TYR A 319 -5.80 -6.36 6.97
CA TYR A 319 -5.60 -6.10 5.55
C TYR A 319 -4.96 -7.29 4.87
N ILE A 320 -5.39 -7.57 3.65
CA ILE A 320 -4.80 -8.59 2.79
C ILE A 320 -4.78 -8.09 1.34
N ASN A 321 -3.67 -8.33 0.64
CA ASN A 321 -3.47 -7.90 -0.74
C ASN A 321 -2.83 -9.02 -1.57
N PRO A 322 -3.61 -9.93 -2.16
CA PRO A 322 -3.14 -10.88 -3.14
C PRO A 322 -2.94 -10.22 -4.51
N SER A 323 -1.91 -10.65 -5.23
CA SER A 323 -1.68 -10.26 -6.62
C SER A 323 -1.04 -11.37 -7.43
N VAL A 324 -1.35 -11.40 -8.73
CA VAL A 324 -0.84 -12.38 -9.67
C VAL A 324 -0.44 -11.67 -10.96
N LEU A 325 0.77 -11.95 -11.44
CA LEU A 325 1.28 -11.49 -12.71
C LEU A 325 1.41 -12.67 -13.68
N PHE A 326 0.75 -12.57 -14.82
CA PHE A 326 0.82 -13.52 -15.92
C PHE A 326 1.62 -12.91 -17.07
N ASN A 327 2.72 -13.51 -17.44
CA ASN A 327 3.42 -13.23 -18.70
C ASN A 327 2.83 -14.15 -19.79
N LEU A 328 1.78 -13.67 -20.47
CA LEU A 328 1.06 -14.44 -21.49
C LEU A 328 2.00 -14.79 -22.67
N ASN A 329 2.84 -13.83 -23.04
CA ASN A 329 3.94 -13.98 -23.98
C ASN A 329 4.99 -12.89 -23.74
N LYS A 330 6.04 -12.80 -24.61
CA LYS A 330 7.13 -11.81 -24.46
C LYS A 330 6.66 -10.34 -24.55
N LYS A 331 5.48 -10.10 -25.12
CA LYS A 331 4.94 -8.74 -25.38
C LYS A 331 3.67 -8.45 -24.59
N THR A 332 3.08 -9.45 -23.93
CA THR A 332 1.78 -9.32 -23.26
C THR A 332 1.83 -9.82 -21.85
N SER A 333 1.44 -9.00 -20.91
CA SER A 333 1.27 -9.38 -19.49
C SER A 333 -0.09 -8.96 -18.96
N LEU A 334 -0.61 -9.74 -18.03
CA LEU A 334 -1.82 -9.44 -17.26
C LEU A 334 -1.47 -9.43 -15.77
N LEU A 335 -1.68 -8.29 -15.13
CA LEU A 335 -1.54 -8.12 -13.69
C LEU A 335 -2.93 -8.05 -13.07
N VAL A 336 -3.22 -8.97 -12.15
CA VAL A 336 -4.45 -8.96 -11.34
C VAL A 336 -4.07 -8.70 -9.90
N GLN A 337 -4.68 -7.69 -9.29
CA GLN A 337 -4.44 -7.29 -7.92
C GLN A 337 -5.78 -7.12 -7.21
N ALA A 338 -5.86 -7.58 -5.97
CA ALA A 338 -7.01 -7.33 -5.12
C ALA A 338 -6.55 -6.96 -3.72
N ASP A 339 -7.40 -6.27 -2.98
CA ASP A 339 -7.18 -6.07 -1.55
C ASP A 339 -8.50 -6.01 -0.79
N TYR A 340 -8.41 -6.36 0.47
CA TYR A 340 -9.48 -6.18 1.43
C TYR A 340 -8.94 -5.57 2.71
N LEU A 341 -9.55 -4.48 3.14
CA LEU A 341 -9.26 -3.76 4.37
C LEU A 341 -10.52 -3.69 5.22
N ASN A 342 -10.42 -4.09 6.47
CA ASN A 342 -11.43 -3.86 7.49
C ASN A 342 -10.82 -3.03 8.62
N HIS A 343 -11.56 -2.04 9.11
CA HIS A 343 -11.12 -1.15 10.16
C HIS A 343 -12.28 -0.83 11.10
N ALA A 344 -12.18 -1.30 12.32
CA ALA A 344 -13.11 -1.00 13.41
C ALA A 344 -12.37 -0.17 14.47
N PHE A 345 -12.95 0.97 14.89
CA PHE A 345 -12.35 1.81 15.91
C PHE A 345 -13.38 2.68 16.64
N THR A 346 -12.98 3.18 17.80
CA THR A 346 -13.74 4.18 18.58
C THR A 346 -13.45 5.57 18.01
N PRO A 347 -14.44 6.29 17.42
CA PRO A 347 -14.26 7.68 17.01
C PRO A 347 -13.89 8.57 18.20
N ASP A 348 -12.90 9.47 18.01
CA ASP A 348 -12.44 10.37 19.05
C ASP A 348 -12.38 11.81 18.53
N PHE A 349 -13.21 12.69 19.10
CA PHE A 349 -13.28 14.11 18.73
C PHE A 349 -12.35 15.02 19.56
N GLY A 350 -11.50 14.42 20.41
CA GLY A 350 -10.55 15.17 21.24
C GLY A 350 -11.15 15.60 22.58
N ILE A 351 -10.61 16.66 23.13
CA ILE A 351 -10.98 17.16 24.48
C ILE A 351 -12.08 18.22 24.46
N GLY A 352 -12.41 18.76 23.28
CA GLY A 352 -13.48 19.74 23.13
C GLY A 352 -13.08 21.19 23.30
N SER A 353 -14.06 22.08 23.11
CA SER A 353 -13.92 23.52 23.29
C SER A 353 -15.07 24.07 24.14
N LEU A 354 -14.82 25.19 24.81
CA LEU A 354 -15.76 25.99 25.56
C LEU A 354 -16.17 27.20 24.72
N ASP A 355 -17.46 27.41 24.49
CA ASP A 355 -18.04 28.46 23.65
C ASP A 355 -17.38 28.61 22.27
N ASN A 356 -16.83 27.53 21.72
CA ASN A 356 -16.10 27.48 20.44
C ASN A 356 -14.85 28.40 20.40
N THR A 357 -14.38 28.90 21.52
CA THR A 357 -13.27 29.88 21.61
C THR A 357 -12.08 29.36 22.40
N ILE A 358 -12.33 28.61 23.47
CA ILE A 358 -11.29 28.15 24.40
C ILE A 358 -11.21 26.63 24.33
N ILE A 359 -9.99 26.08 24.20
CA ILE A 359 -9.76 24.63 24.32
C ILE A 359 -9.92 24.27 25.80
N SER A 360 -10.66 23.19 26.09
CA SER A 360 -10.88 22.74 27.47
C SER A 360 -9.55 22.27 28.10
N ASP A 361 -9.31 22.66 29.36
CA ASP A 361 -8.16 22.22 30.14
C ASP A 361 -8.53 20.97 30.94
N VAL A 362 -8.40 19.83 30.31
CA VAL A 362 -8.65 18.50 30.90
C VAL A 362 -7.47 17.58 30.60
N PRO A 363 -7.25 16.52 31.40
CA PRO A 363 -6.18 15.55 31.14
C PRO A 363 -6.25 15.03 29.70
N ARG A 364 -5.09 14.89 29.05
CA ARG A 364 -5.05 14.45 27.65
C ARG A 364 -5.63 13.06 27.42
N SER A 365 -5.73 12.23 28.47
CA SER A 365 -6.35 10.91 28.39
C SER A 365 -7.89 10.95 28.44
N THR A 366 -8.48 12.10 28.80
CA THR A 366 -9.93 12.21 28.99
C THR A 366 -10.68 11.95 27.69
N PHE A 367 -11.56 10.96 27.71
CA PHE A 367 -12.48 10.64 26.63
C PHE A 367 -13.85 11.24 26.92
N GLN A 368 -14.38 12.05 26.00
CA GLN A 368 -15.63 12.76 26.15
C GLN A 368 -16.82 12.08 25.46
N GLY A 369 -16.58 11.03 24.69
CA GLY A 369 -17.59 10.31 23.94
C GLY A 369 -18.40 9.34 24.80
N VAL A 370 -19.01 8.35 24.17
CA VAL A 370 -19.72 7.25 24.83
C VAL A 370 -18.94 5.93 24.56
N SER A 371 -18.87 5.05 25.57
CA SER A 371 -18.07 3.82 25.51
C SER A 371 -18.51 2.85 24.41
N TRP A 372 -19.78 2.91 23.98
CA TRP A 372 -20.34 2.06 22.94
C TRP A 372 -20.20 2.62 21.51
N GLN A 373 -19.69 3.85 21.34
CA GLN A 373 -19.57 4.44 20.00
C GLN A 373 -18.57 3.68 19.13
N TYR A 374 -18.84 3.64 17.83
CA TYR A 374 -18.03 2.91 16.89
C TYR A 374 -18.03 3.51 15.48
N ASN A 375 -16.97 3.21 14.75
CA ASN A 375 -16.90 3.26 13.29
C ASN A 375 -16.38 1.92 12.77
N LYS A 376 -17.16 1.26 11.94
CA LYS A 376 -16.77 0.03 11.24
C LYS A 376 -16.75 0.33 9.75
N ALA A 377 -15.60 0.23 9.12
CA ALA A 377 -15.44 0.47 7.70
C ALA A 377 -14.74 -0.72 7.04
N SER A 378 -15.19 -1.09 5.87
CA SER A 378 -14.52 -2.09 5.06
C SER A 378 -14.40 -1.63 3.61
N GLN A 379 -13.32 -2.01 2.97
CA GLN A 379 -13.05 -1.72 1.57
C GLN A 379 -12.48 -2.94 0.87
N ALA A 380 -13.04 -3.27 -0.28
CA ALA A 380 -12.49 -4.25 -1.19
C ALA A 380 -12.16 -3.57 -2.52
N THR A 381 -10.99 -3.86 -3.08
CA THR A 381 -10.63 -3.43 -4.43
C THR A 381 -10.16 -4.61 -5.25
N ALA A 382 -10.43 -4.57 -6.56
CA ALA A 382 -9.89 -5.51 -7.52
C ALA A 382 -9.55 -4.75 -8.80
N THR A 383 -8.34 -4.93 -9.32
CA THR A 383 -7.87 -4.29 -10.54
C THR A 383 -7.18 -5.31 -11.42
N ALA A 384 -7.54 -5.34 -12.69
CA ALA A 384 -6.87 -6.14 -13.71
C ALA A 384 -6.30 -5.20 -14.78
N THR A 385 -5.01 -5.31 -15.06
CA THR A 385 -4.32 -4.49 -16.07
C THR A 385 -3.62 -5.40 -17.08
N LEU A 386 -4.11 -5.38 -18.31
CA LEU A 386 -3.48 -6.00 -19.47
C LEU A 386 -2.54 -4.97 -20.10
N LYS A 387 -1.27 -5.36 -20.28
CA LYS A 387 -0.28 -4.57 -21.02
C LYS A 387 0.14 -5.33 -22.26
N HIS A 388 0.15 -4.65 -23.39
CA HIS A 388 0.62 -5.22 -24.65
C HIS A 388 1.58 -4.28 -25.37
N GLN A 389 2.73 -4.79 -25.77
CA GLN A 389 3.74 -4.07 -26.53
C GLN A 389 3.61 -4.44 -28.02
N PHE A 390 3.04 -3.55 -28.83
CA PHE A 390 2.96 -3.76 -30.27
C PHE A 390 4.36 -3.73 -30.91
N SER A 391 5.15 -2.71 -30.51
CA SER A 391 6.53 -2.53 -30.95
C SER A 391 7.37 -1.91 -29.82
N SER A 392 8.64 -1.64 -30.05
CA SER A 392 9.48 -0.89 -29.09
C SER A 392 8.99 0.54 -28.83
N ALA A 393 8.23 1.11 -29.77
CA ALA A 393 7.69 2.46 -29.68
C ALA A 393 6.24 2.53 -29.20
N TRP A 394 5.44 1.47 -29.37
CA TRP A 394 3.99 1.50 -29.13
C TRP A 394 3.54 0.48 -28.09
N ASN A 395 2.84 0.97 -27.06
CA ASN A 395 2.32 0.16 -25.97
C ASN A 395 0.83 0.43 -25.78
N PHE A 396 0.11 -0.59 -25.37
CA PHE A 396 -1.32 -0.55 -25.05
C PHE A 396 -1.55 -1.04 -23.64
N ASN A 397 -2.40 -0.37 -22.88
CA ASN A 397 -2.86 -0.77 -21.56
C ASN A 397 -4.39 -0.82 -21.54
N LEU A 398 -4.93 -1.90 -20.99
CA LEU A 398 -6.36 -2.02 -20.70
C LEU A 398 -6.51 -2.30 -19.21
N THR A 399 -7.23 -1.45 -18.49
CA THR A 399 -7.46 -1.58 -17.05
C THR A 399 -8.94 -1.67 -16.75
N GLY A 400 -9.32 -2.70 -16.00
CA GLY A 400 -10.63 -2.82 -15.37
C GLY A 400 -10.47 -2.78 -13.86
N SER A 401 -11.32 -2.03 -13.15
CA SER A 401 -11.27 -1.95 -11.69
C SER A 401 -12.65 -1.93 -11.07
N TYR A 402 -12.74 -2.55 -9.90
CA TYR A 402 -13.91 -2.52 -9.03
C TYR A 402 -13.48 -2.15 -7.62
N GLN A 403 -14.27 -1.28 -6.96
CA GLN A 403 -14.14 -0.97 -5.55
C GLN A 403 -15.50 -1.05 -4.88
N SER A 404 -15.54 -1.63 -3.69
CA SER A 404 -16.65 -1.53 -2.74
C SER A 404 -16.15 -0.92 -1.44
N TYR A 405 -16.86 0.07 -0.93
CA TYR A 405 -16.63 0.68 0.38
C TYR A 405 -17.92 0.62 1.18
N LYS A 406 -17.83 0.18 2.45
CA LYS A 406 -18.96 0.12 3.38
C LYS A 406 -18.56 0.78 4.68
N ARG A 407 -19.49 1.54 5.26
CA ARG A 407 -19.32 2.18 6.56
C ARG A 407 -20.57 1.99 7.40
N ASP A 408 -20.36 1.64 8.65
CA ASP A 408 -21.36 1.67 9.72
C ASP A 408 -20.76 2.46 10.89
N TYR A 409 -21.38 3.57 11.22
CA TYR A 409 -20.93 4.52 12.22
C TYR A 409 -22.08 4.88 13.15
N TYR A 410 -21.83 4.86 14.46
CA TYR A 410 -22.74 5.39 15.44
C TYR A 410 -21.94 5.99 16.59
N SER A 411 -22.07 7.28 16.81
CA SER A 411 -21.21 8.03 17.72
C SER A 411 -21.84 9.35 18.13
N THR A 412 -21.34 9.91 19.23
CA THR A 412 -21.43 11.34 19.49
C THR A 412 -20.60 12.10 18.45
N GLU A 413 -20.78 13.41 18.38
CA GLU A 413 -20.13 14.28 17.40
C GLU A 413 -19.18 15.29 18.08
N ARG A 414 -18.91 16.41 17.42
CA ARG A 414 -18.00 17.45 17.90
C ARG A 414 -18.36 17.94 19.29
N ILE A 415 -17.33 18.07 20.12
CA ILE A 415 -17.47 18.53 21.51
C ILE A 415 -17.42 20.06 21.53
N GLN A 416 -18.58 20.67 21.62
CA GLN A 416 -18.80 22.12 21.68
C GLN A 416 -19.61 22.42 22.94
N ALA A 417 -18.91 22.60 24.06
CA ALA A 417 -19.55 22.82 25.35
C ALA A 417 -19.80 24.32 25.58
N ALA A 418 -20.77 24.63 26.42
CA ALA A 418 -20.97 25.98 26.95
C ALA A 418 -19.77 26.42 27.84
N ALA A 419 -19.67 27.70 28.17
CA ALA A 419 -18.58 28.24 28.98
C ALA A 419 -18.43 27.53 30.34
N ASN A 420 -19.52 27.07 30.93
CA ASN A 420 -19.53 26.31 32.18
C ASN A 420 -19.17 24.82 32.04
N GLY A 421 -18.81 24.38 30.83
CA GLY A 421 -18.45 23.00 30.52
C GLY A 421 -19.62 22.06 30.16
N ASP A 422 -20.85 22.53 30.21
CA ASP A 422 -22.02 21.69 29.89
C ASP A 422 -22.10 21.43 28.39
N TRP A 423 -22.19 20.18 28.00
CA TRP A 423 -22.28 19.73 26.62
C TRP A 423 -23.40 18.73 26.42
N VAL A 424 -24.38 19.11 25.59
CA VAL A 424 -25.41 18.20 25.11
C VAL A 424 -24.81 17.33 24.02
N ARG A 425 -24.63 16.03 24.28
CA ARG A 425 -24.00 15.10 23.32
C ARG A 425 -24.93 14.83 22.13
N PRO A 426 -24.58 15.28 20.92
CA PRO A 426 -25.35 14.94 19.73
C PRO A 426 -25.05 13.51 19.29
N LEU A 427 -26.02 12.83 18.70
CA LEU A 427 -25.86 11.50 18.11
C LEU A 427 -25.97 11.55 16.60
N ASN A 428 -25.10 10.79 15.95
CA ASN A 428 -25.12 10.62 14.52
C ASN A 428 -24.95 9.13 14.14
N LYS A 429 -25.92 8.60 13.41
CA LYS A 429 -25.88 7.27 12.81
C LYS A 429 -25.69 7.41 11.31
N ILE A 430 -24.66 6.76 10.77
CA ILE A 430 -24.36 6.74 9.34
C ILE A 430 -24.17 5.29 8.89
N GLU A 431 -24.88 4.89 7.86
CA GLU A 431 -24.59 3.68 7.11
C GLU A 431 -24.55 4.05 5.63
N SER A 432 -23.46 3.69 4.98
CA SER A 432 -23.27 3.94 3.56
C SER A 432 -22.53 2.79 2.86
N ASN A 433 -22.91 2.57 1.61
CA ASN A 433 -22.23 1.66 0.71
C ASN A 433 -21.90 2.43 -0.58
N GLU A 434 -20.66 2.30 -1.04
CA GLU A 434 -20.21 2.90 -2.28
C GLU A 434 -19.64 1.81 -3.18
N ASN A 435 -20.02 1.85 -4.45
CA ASN A 435 -19.48 0.95 -5.46
C ASN A 435 -18.97 1.78 -6.63
N TYR A 436 -17.79 1.47 -7.07
CA TYR A 436 -17.11 2.13 -8.15
C TYR A 436 -16.59 1.10 -9.16
N TYR A 437 -16.88 1.31 -10.43
CA TYR A 437 -16.44 0.49 -11.56
C TYR A 437 -15.70 1.38 -12.54
N LEU A 438 -14.56 0.93 -13.04
CA LEU A 438 -13.75 1.64 -14.03
C LEU A 438 -13.36 0.68 -15.14
N GLY A 439 -13.51 1.15 -16.39
CA GLY A 439 -12.84 0.62 -17.57
C GLY A 439 -12.02 1.71 -18.22
N GLN A 440 -10.75 1.45 -18.53
CA GLN A 440 -9.84 2.41 -19.16
C GLN A 440 -8.97 1.70 -20.18
N ALA A 441 -8.80 2.31 -21.35
CA ALA A 441 -7.88 1.87 -22.39
C ALA A 441 -6.99 3.03 -22.83
N ASP A 442 -5.67 2.79 -22.84
CA ASP A 442 -4.65 3.76 -23.20
C ASP A 442 -3.70 3.19 -24.25
N ILE A 443 -3.31 3.99 -25.19
CA ILE A 443 -2.20 3.72 -26.10
C ILE A 443 -1.14 4.79 -25.94
N THR A 444 0.11 4.39 -25.81
CA THR A 444 1.26 5.29 -25.77
C THR A 444 2.17 4.99 -26.94
N GLY A 445 2.67 6.03 -27.59
CA GLY A 445 3.53 5.91 -28.76
C GLY A 445 4.67 6.91 -28.79
N LYS A 446 5.79 6.52 -29.41
CA LYS A 446 6.93 7.40 -29.66
C LYS A 446 7.21 7.45 -31.16
N PHE A 447 7.36 8.66 -31.69
CA PHE A 447 7.73 8.88 -33.08
C PHE A 447 8.47 10.21 -33.25
N LYS A 448 9.01 10.47 -34.44
CA LYS A 448 9.70 11.72 -34.78
C LYS A 448 9.02 12.40 -35.96
N THR A 449 8.97 13.73 -35.89
CA THR A 449 8.59 14.57 -37.02
C THR A 449 9.74 15.54 -37.29
N GLY A 450 10.52 15.26 -38.35
CA GLY A 450 11.79 15.96 -38.57
C GLY A 450 12.76 15.74 -37.42
N GLY A 451 13.22 16.81 -36.79
CA GLY A 451 14.13 16.78 -35.63
C GLY A 451 13.43 16.73 -34.27
N VAL A 452 12.09 16.70 -34.22
CA VAL A 452 11.29 16.77 -32.98
C VAL A 452 10.85 15.37 -32.57
N ASP A 453 11.07 15.02 -31.30
CA ASP A 453 10.58 13.78 -30.70
C ASP A 453 9.19 13.97 -30.07
N HIS A 454 8.28 13.04 -30.34
CA HIS A 454 6.93 13.00 -29.80
C HIS A 454 6.77 11.79 -28.89
N THR A 455 6.16 11.99 -27.72
CA THR A 455 5.67 10.91 -26.88
C THR A 455 4.18 11.14 -26.63
N VAL A 456 3.36 10.43 -27.39
CA VAL A 456 1.90 10.59 -27.37
C VAL A 456 1.23 9.61 -26.44
N LEU A 457 0.13 10.04 -25.85
CA LEU A 457 -0.83 9.25 -25.11
C LEU A 457 -2.21 9.54 -25.67
N ALA A 458 -2.95 8.52 -26.04
CA ALA A 458 -4.38 8.62 -26.33
C ALA A 458 -5.12 7.59 -25.48
N GLY A 459 -6.28 7.95 -24.97
CA GLY A 459 -7.03 7.03 -24.12
C GLY A 459 -8.51 7.38 -24.00
N VAL A 460 -9.24 6.38 -23.53
CA VAL A 460 -10.65 6.48 -23.18
C VAL A 460 -10.86 5.87 -21.81
N ASP A 461 -11.79 6.43 -21.05
CA ASP A 461 -12.23 5.89 -19.78
C ASP A 461 -13.75 5.97 -19.64
N ALA A 462 -14.28 4.99 -18.90
CA ALA A 462 -15.68 4.96 -18.50
C ALA A 462 -15.74 4.52 -17.04
N ASP A 463 -16.44 5.28 -16.21
CA ASP A 463 -16.68 4.88 -14.83
C ASP A 463 -18.15 5.01 -14.44
N LYS A 464 -18.56 4.09 -13.57
CA LYS A 464 -19.84 4.11 -12.88
C LYS A 464 -19.62 4.12 -11.40
N TYR A 465 -20.14 5.12 -10.73
CA TYR A 465 -20.08 5.27 -9.29
C TYR A 465 -21.49 5.43 -8.74
N PHE A 466 -21.81 4.72 -7.67
CA PHE A 466 -23.05 4.96 -6.95
C PHE A 466 -22.88 4.78 -5.45
N THR A 467 -23.50 5.69 -4.73
CA THR A 467 -23.59 5.67 -3.27
C THR A 467 -24.97 5.21 -2.86
N THR A 468 -25.03 4.35 -1.87
CA THR A 468 -26.24 4.05 -1.13
C THR A 468 -26.05 4.53 0.30
N SER A 469 -26.88 5.47 0.75
CA SER A 469 -26.89 5.96 2.12
C SER A 469 -28.25 5.74 2.76
N TYR A 470 -28.26 5.66 4.09
CA TYR A 470 -29.48 5.48 4.87
C TYR A 470 -29.68 6.65 5.81
N THR A 471 -30.94 7.07 5.99
CA THR A 471 -31.34 7.92 7.11
C THR A 471 -31.93 7.06 8.20
N PHE A 472 -31.84 7.54 9.44
CA PHE A 472 -32.24 6.79 10.62
C PHE A 472 -33.17 7.62 11.50
N ASN A 473 -34.13 6.92 12.12
CA ASN A 473 -34.88 7.45 13.24
C ASN A 473 -34.12 7.17 14.54
N ASN A 474 -33.15 8.04 14.86
CA ASN A 474 -32.41 7.99 16.11
C ASN A 474 -32.51 9.34 16.82
N PRO A 475 -32.43 9.38 18.17
CA PRO A 475 -32.38 10.64 18.90
C PRO A 475 -31.28 11.55 18.37
N LYS A 476 -31.56 12.83 18.17
CA LYS A 476 -30.54 13.80 17.76
C LYS A 476 -29.58 14.16 18.88
N THR A 477 -30.05 14.04 20.12
CA THR A 477 -29.29 14.25 21.35
C THR A 477 -29.35 13.01 22.22
N TYR A 478 -28.27 12.72 22.92
CA TYR A 478 -28.15 11.53 23.77
C TYR A 478 -28.42 11.88 25.24
N ASP A 479 -27.54 12.69 25.81
CA ASP A 479 -27.63 13.18 27.17
C ASP A 479 -26.87 14.50 27.32
N THR A 480 -26.71 14.99 28.52
CA THR A 480 -25.87 16.14 28.86
C THR A 480 -24.78 15.66 29.80
N ILE A 481 -23.51 16.05 29.51
CA ILE A 481 -22.41 15.89 30.43
C ILE A 481 -21.73 17.24 30.67
N ASN A 482 -20.94 17.35 31.72
CA ASN A 482 -20.03 18.45 31.87
C ASN A 482 -18.60 17.98 31.51
N ILE A 483 -17.97 18.60 30.50
CA ILE A 483 -16.67 18.16 30.01
C ILE A 483 -15.50 18.48 30.95
N LEU A 484 -15.73 19.36 31.93
CA LEU A 484 -14.76 19.74 32.97
C LEU A 484 -14.96 18.93 34.26
N ASP A 485 -16.18 18.48 34.53
CA ASP A 485 -16.56 17.68 35.71
C ASP A 485 -17.60 16.61 35.34
N HIS A 486 -17.12 15.42 35.05
CA HIS A 486 -17.97 14.28 34.68
C HIS A 486 -18.91 13.82 35.78
N SER A 487 -18.71 14.23 37.04
CA SER A 487 -19.57 13.87 38.16
C SER A 487 -20.84 14.70 38.22
N LYS A 488 -20.91 15.83 37.51
CA LYS A 488 -22.04 16.78 37.56
C LYS A 488 -23.37 16.19 37.08
N TYR A 489 -23.32 15.26 36.11
CA TYR A 489 -24.50 14.64 35.53
C TYR A 489 -24.36 13.10 35.51
N THR A 490 -25.48 12.41 35.68
CA THR A 490 -25.54 10.95 35.48
C THR A 490 -25.45 10.67 33.97
N GLN A 491 -24.39 9.99 33.54
CA GLN A 491 -24.23 9.62 32.15
C GLN A 491 -25.10 8.42 31.77
N ARG A 492 -25.67 8.46 30.59
CA ARG A 492 -26.37 7.31 30.01
C ARG A 492 -25.37 6.29 29.48
N THR A 493 -25.74 5.01 29.52
CA THR A 493 -24.93 3.88 29.03
C THR A 493 -25.65 3.01 28.01
N ASP A 494 -26.94 3.26 27.79
CA ASP A 494 -27.74 2.54 26.80
C ASP A 494 -27.39 2.96 25.37
N ILE A 495 -27.64 2.07 24.44
CA ILE A 495 -27.49 2.33 23.00
C ILE A 495 -28.89 2.63 22.45
N PRO A 496 -29.19 3.87 22.04
CA PRO A 496 -30.48 4.19 21.47
C PRO A 496 -30.74 3.44 20.17
N ASP A 497 -31.98 3.05 19.96
CA ASP A 497 -32.39 2.44 18.70
C ASP A 497 -32.19 3.39 17.53
N ALA A 498 -31.79 2.80 16.41
CA ALA A 498 -31.58 3.51 15.15
C ALA A 498 -32.19 2.69 14.01
N VAL A 499 -33.45 2.94 13.71
CA VAL A 499 -34.19 2.25 12.65
C VAL A 499 -33.96 2.98 11.32
N LYS A 500 -33.70 2.23 10.24
CA LYS A 500 -33.59 2.78 8.88
C LYS A 500 -34.95 3.28 8.40
N ILE A 501 -35.01 4.56 8.02
CA ILE A 501 -36.24 5.19 7.49
C ILE A 501 -36.18 5.21 5.97
N THR A 502 -35.07 5.69 5.39
CA THR A 502 -34.93 5.80 3.95
C THR A 502 -33.63 5.17 3.47
N ARG A 503 -33.65 4.69 2.24
CA ARG A 503 -32.48 4.35 1.44
C ARG A 503 -32.40 5.33 0.26
N VAL A 504 -31.27 6.00 0.15
CA VAL A 504 -31.02 6.96 -0.94
C VAL A 504 -29.88 6.43 -1.81
N GLN A 505 -30.12 6.31 -3.11
CA GLN A 505 -29.12 5.87 -4.09
C GLN A 505 -28.87 7.00 -5.09
N THR A 506 -27.59 7.30 -5.31
CA THR A 506 -27.14 8.37 -6.24
C THR A 506 -26.17 7.79 -7.23
N PRO A 507 -26.62 7.45 -8.45
CA PRO A 507 -25.74 6.95 -9.51
C PRO A 507 -25.11 8.10 -10.30
N VAL A 508 -23.83 7.92 -10.66
CA VAL A 508 -23.07 8.81 -11.52
C VAL A 508 -22.35 7.97 -12.58
N ASN A 509 -22.52 8.34 -13.85
CA ASN A 509 -21.77 7.73 -14.95
C ASN A 509 -20.87 8.81 -15.57
N ARG A 510 -19.63 8.46 -15.85
CA ARG A 510 -18.65 9.35 -16.48
C ARG A 510 -18.00 8.65 -17.66
N PHE A 511 -17.74 9.42 -18.70
CA PHE A 511 -17.01 8.99 -19.89
C PHE A 511 -15.98 10.04 -20.23
N GLY A 512 -14.82 9.62 -20.70
CA GLY A 512 -13.76 10.51 -21.10
C GLY A 512 -12.98 9.97 -22.29
N ALA A 513 -12.56 10.88 -23.15
CA ALA A 513 -11.59 10.62 -24.20
C ALA A 513 -10.52 11.71 -24.16
N TYR A 514 -9.26 11.35 -24.26
CA TYR A 514 -8.16 12.30 -24.14
C TYR A 514 -7.01 11.94 -25.07
N VAL A 515 -6.31 12.97 -25.48
CA VAL A 515 -5.03 12.87 -26.18
C VAL A 515 -4.06 13.86 -25.56
N GLN A 516 -2.81 13.47 -25.43
CA GLN A 516 -1.72 14.29 -24.89
C GLN A 516 -0.44 13.96 -25.64
N ASP A 517 0.37 14.98 -25.94
CA ASP A 517 1.67 14.83 -26.56
C ASP A 517 2.73 15.58 -25.75
N LEU A 518 3.79 14.87 -25.38
CA LEU A 518 5.01 15.46 -24.87
C LEU A 518 5.95 15.65 -26.06
N ILE A 519 6.04 16.88 -26.52
CA ILE A 519 6.82 17.33 -27.67
C ILE A 519 8.21 17.74 -27.17
N SER A 520 9.25 17.00 -27.52
CA SER A 520 10.64 17.30 -27.16
C SER A 520 11.31 18.00 -28.35
N ILE A 521 11.31 19.32 -28.33
CA ILE A 521 11.92 20.17 -29.36
C ILE A 521 13.43 20.09 -29.28
N SER A 522 13.97 19.98 -28.04
CA SER A 522 15.38 19.70 -27.77
C SER A 522 15.47 18.91 -26.45
N ASN A 523 16.68 18.52 -26.03
CA ASN A 523 16.90 17.88 -24.71
C ASN A 523 16.46 18.77 -23.53
N GLN A 524 16.47 20.10 -23.72
CA GLN A 524 16.17 21.08 -22.67
C GLN A 524 14.79 21.69 -22.79
N LEU A 525 14.19 21.68 -24.00
CA LEU A 525 12.89 22.32 -24.27
C LEU A 525 11.85 21.27 -24.61
N LYS A 526 10.89 21.09 -23.72
CA LYS A 526 9.78 20.17 -23.87
C LYS A 526 8.46 20.91 -23.69
N LEU A 527 7.48 20.61 -24.49
CA LEU A 527 6.13 21.12 -24.42
C LEU A 527 5.16 19.96 -24.20
N LEU A 528 4.30 20.07 -23.19
CA LEU A 528 3.20 19.13 -22.97
C LEU A 528 1.90 19.79 -23.41
N ALA A 529 1.26 19.24 -24.44
CA ALA A 529 -0.03 19.69 -24.93
C ALA A 529 -1.04 18.54 -24.88
N GLY A 530 -2.30 18.85 -24.59
CA GLY A 530 -3.33 17.82 -24.53
C GLY A 530 -4.72 18.38 -24.45
N VAL A 531 -5.69 17.55 -24.81
CA VAL A 531 -7.12 17.85 -24.72
C VAL A 531 -7.86 16.63 -24.21
N ARG A 532 -8.90 16.88 -23.43
CA ARG A 532 -9.85 15.87 -22.95
C ARG A 532 -11.27 16.33 -23.22
N TRP A 533 -12.06 15.43 -23.78
CA TRP A 533 -13.50 15.51 -23.73
C TRP A 533 -14.01 14.69 -22.56
N SER A 534 -14.96 15.24 -21.79
CA SER A 534 -15.56 14.57 -20.63
C SER A 534 -17.06 14.74 -20.65
N TYR A 535 -17.77 13.66 -20.37
CA TYR A 535 -19.20 13.63 -20.17
C TYR A 535 -19.52 13.06 -18.80
N GLN A 536 -20.38 13.73 -18.03
CA GLN A 536 -20.87 13.24 -16.76
C GLN A 536 -22.39 13.31 -16.72
N ASN A 537 -22.99 12.19 -16.34
CA ASN A 537 -24.43 12.10 -16.08
C ASN A 537 -24.64 11.73 -14.61
N SER A 538 -25.03 12.71 -13.82
CA SER A 538 -25.42 12.52 -12.41
C SER A 538 -26.94 12.40 -12.37
N GLN A 539 -27.45 11.21 -12.15
CA GLN A 539 -28.88 10.98 -12.04
C GLN A 539 -29.38 11.51 -10.68
N ALA A 540 -30.66 11.88 -10.65
CA ALA A 540 -31.31 12.29 -9.43
C ALA A 540 -31.27 11.17 -8.37
N ALA A 541 -31.14 11.54 -7.09
CA ALA A 541 -31.16 10.60 -5.99
C ALA A 541 -32.50 9.85 -5.94
N GLN A 542 -32.42 8.52 -5.91
CA GLN A 542 -33.59 7.66 -5.79
C GLN A 542 -33.80 7.35 -4.32
N THR A 543 -34.90 7.82 -3.74
CA THR A 543 -35.26 7.60 -2.34
C THR A 543 -36.30 6.48 -2.23
N THR A 544 -36.00 5.48 -1.42
CA THR A 544 -36.93 4.40 -1.06
C THR A 544 -37.24 4.50 0.43
N TYR A 545 -38.49 4.57 0.81
CA TYR A 545 -38.93 4.53 2.21
C TYR A 545 -38.95 3.08 2.70
N LEU A 546 -38.32 2.81 3.84
CA LEU A 546 -38.16 1.47 4.43
C LEU A 546 -39.06 1.22 5.62
N ALA A 547 -39.44 2.29 6.33
CA ALA A 547 -40.40 2.24 7.45
C ALA A 547 -41.32 3.45 7.35
N LYS A 548 -42.56 3.30 7.86
CA LYS A 548 -43.43 4.46 8.09
C LYS A 548 -42.84 5.26 9.26
N ASP A 549 -42.66 6.56 9.03
CA ASP A 549 -42.32 7.48 10.11
C ASP A 549 -43.53 7.51 11.04
N SER A 550 -43.40 6.97 12.24
CA SER A 550 -44.45 7.00 13.27
C SER A 550 -44.26 8.24 14.14
N THR A 551 -44.24 9.41 13.51
CA THR A 551 -44.32 10.68 14.25
C THR A 551 -45.76 11.05 14.49
#